data_7b143b6aa9b80c55337cac80cb488f87
#
_entry.id   7b143b6aa9b80c55337cac80cb488f87
#
_cell.length_a   1.000
_cell.length_b   1.000
_cell.length_c   1.000
_cell.angle_alpha   90.00
_cell.angle_beta   90.00
_cell.angle_gamma   90.00
#
_symmetry.space_group_name_H-M   'P 1'
#
loop_
_entity.id
_entity.type
_entity.pdbx_description
1 polymer ?
#
loop_
_entity_poly.entity_id
_entity_poly.type
_entity_poly.pdbx_seq_one_letter_code
_entity_poly.pdbx_strand_id
1 'polypeptide(L)'
;MSVYDLLIGQDHIVETLTAAVNAAASGEESQEMTHAWIFTGPPGSGRSSAAIAFAQALVCKQKGCGTCNECITAKSGAHPDIEILKSEGLSIKIDEIRELLTRTAWAPSMGGWRVVVMEDADRLTESAANALL
;
A
#
# COMPACT_ATOMS: atom_id res chain seq x y z
N MET A 1 14.50 -13.71 5.37
CA MET A 1 13.99 -12.41 5.83
C MET A 1 12.81 -11.99 4.98
N SER A 2 11.79 -11.41 5.59
CA SER A 2 10.56 -11.01 4.91
C SER A 2 10.15 -9.62 5.33
N VAL A 3 9.46 -8.90 4.45
CA VAL A 3 8.87 -7.58 4.78
C VAL A 3 7.90 -7.65 5.93
N TYR A 4 7.33 -8.83 6.23
CA TYR A 4 6.36 -9.02 7.31
C TYR A 4 6.99 -9.34 8.67
N ASP A 5 8.29 -9.43 8.78
CA ASP A 5 8.98 -9.81 10.02
C ASP A 5 8.69 -8.84 11.18
N LEU A 6 8.37 -7.58 10.86
CA LEU A 6 8.02 -6.58 11.87
C LEU A 6 6.57 -6.66 12.36
N LEU A 7 5.73 -7.50 11.74
CA LEU A 7 4.32 -7.66 12.09
C LEU A 7 4.15 -8.76 13.14
N ILE A 8 4.76 -8.55 14.29
CA ILE A 8 4.75 -9.52 15.39
C ILE A 8 3.34 -9.73 15.93
N GLY A 9 2.91 -11.00 16.02
CA GLY A 9 1.58 -11.34 16.54
C GLY A 9 0.45 -11.12 15.55
N GLN A 10 0.73 -10.83 14.27
CA GLN A 10 -0.27 -10.54 13.25
C GLN A 10 -0.32 -11.62 12.16
N ASP A 11 -0.23 -12.90 12.57
CA ASP A 11 -0.11 -14.01 11.63
C ASP A 11 -1.27 -14.09 10.64
N HIS A 12 -2.50 -13.82 11.09
CA HIS A 12 -3.68 -13.82 10.22
C HIS A 12 -3.57 -12.75 9.12
N ILE A 13 -3.09 -11.56 9.48
CA ILE A 13 -2.88 -10.47 8.51
C ILE A 13 -1.79 -10.87 7.52
N VAL A 14 -0.70 -11.44 7.99
CA VAL A 14 0.40 -11.90 7.12
C VAL A 14 -0.10 -12.96 6.15
N GLU A 15 -0.90 -13.92 6.59
CA GLU A 15 -1.49 -14.94 5.72
C GLU A 15 -2.38 -14.32 4.64
N THR A 16 -3.25 -13.39 5.02
CA THR A 16 -4.15 -12.71 4.09
C THR A 16 -3.37 -11.93 3.02
N LEU A 17 -2.38 -11.16 3.44
CA LEU A 17 -1.56 -10.36 2.52
C LEU A 17 -0.68 -11.24 1.64
N THR A 18 -0.14 -12.32 2.16
CA THR A 18 0.65 -13.29 1.39
C THR A 18 -0.20 -13.93 0.30
N ALA A 19 -1.43 -14.34 0.62
CA ALA A 19 -2.35 -14.88 -0.37
C ALA A 19 -2.67 -13.88 -1.47
N ALA A 20 -2.89 -12.61 -1.10
CA ALA A 20 -3.15 -11.54 -2.07
C ALA A 20 -1.96 -11.31 -3.02
N VAL A 21 -0.74 -11.28 -2.49
CA VAL A 21 0.47 -11.09 -3.29
C VAL A 21 0.69 -12.27 -4.23
N ASN A 22 0.46 -13.49 -3.76
CA ASN A 22 0.57 -14.68 -4.60
C ASN A 22 -0.47 -14.68 -5.74
N ALA A 23 -1.70 -14.28 -5.44
CA ALA A 23 -2.75 -14.14 -6.46
C ALA A 23 -2.39 -13.07 -7.50
N ALA A 24 -1.88 -11.93 -7.05
CA ALA A 24 -1.44 -10.85 -7.93
C ALA A 24 -0.30 -11.28 -8.85
N ALA A 25 0.66 -12.05 -8.32
CA ALA A 25 1.81 -12.54 -9.08
C ALA A 25 1.43 -13.60 -10.10
N SER A 26 0.37 -14.38 -9.85
CA SER A 26 -0.08 -15.43 -10.77
C SER A 26 -0.75 -14.90 -12.04
N GLY A 27 -1.22 -13.64 -11.99
CA GLY A 27 -1.97 -13.03 -13.10
C GLY A 27 -3.39 -13.57 -13.26
N GLU A 28 -3.83 -14.47 -12.40
CA GLU A 28 -5.19 -15.01 -12.43
C GLU A 28 -6.15 -14.11 -11.64
N GLU A 29 -7.40 -14.04 -12.12
CA GLU A 29 -8.45 -13.37 -11.36
C GLU A 29 -8.73 -14.16 -10.09
N SER A 30 -8.63 -13.50 -8.94
CA SER A 30 -8.82 -14.11 -7.63
C SER A 30 -9.47 -13.12 -6.68
N GLN A 31 -10.28 -13.66 -5.77
CA GLN A 31 -10.90 -12.86 -4.72
C GLN A 31 -9.90 -12.47 -3.62
N GLU A 32 -8.73 -13.07 -3.61
CA GLU A 32 -7.69 -12.79 -2.60
C GLU A 32 -6.98 -11.46 -2.86
N MET A 33 -6.94 -10.99 -4.12
CA MET A 33 -6.37 -9.70 -4.48
C MET A 33 -7.45 -8.76 -4.99
N THR A 34 -7.56 -7.60 -4.36
CA THR A 34 -8.49 -6.54 -4.75
C THR A 34 -7.71 -5.24 -5.01
N HIS A 35 -8.38 -4.27 -5.63
CA HIS A 35 -7.75 -2.98 -5.95
C HIS A 35 -7.66 -2.01 -4.77
N ALA A 36 -8.41 -2.26 -3.71
CA ALA A 36 -8.46 -1.36 -2.55
C ALA A 36 -8.50 -2.15 -1.25
N TRP A 37 -7.70 -1.70 -0.26
CA TRP A 37 -7.57 -2.33 1.04
C TRP A 37 -7.68 -1.28 2.13
N ILE A 38 -8.38 -1.62 3.21
CA ILE A 38 -8.48 -0.77 4.40
C ILE A 38 -7.86 -1.53 5.57
N PHE A 39 -6.86 -0.91 6.20
CA PHE A 39 -6.19 -1.44 7.39
C PHE A 39 -6.73 -0.71 8.61
N THR A 40 -7.41 -1.43 9.48
CA THR A 40 -8.03 -0.87 10.67
C THR A 40 -7.39 -1.40 11.94
N GLY A 41 -7.47 -0.64 13.01
CA GLY A 41 -6.96 -1.03 14.31
C GLY A 41 -6.70 0.17 15.20
N PRO A 42 -6.41 -0.06 16.49
CA PRO A 42 -6.07 1.02 17.42
C PRO A 42 -4.71 1.64 17.08
N PRO A 43 -4.46 2.88 17.56
CA PRO A 43 -3.14 3.50 17.39
C PRO A 43 -2.03 2.59 17.93
N GLY A 44 -0.94 2.49 17.17
CA GLY A 44 0.20 1.65 17.55
C GLY A 44 0.06 0.18 17.21
N SER A 45 -1.02 -0.23 16.50
CA SER A 45 -1.24 -1.63 16.10
C SER A 45 -0.42 -2.08 14.88
N GLY A 46 0.32 -1.17 14.24
CA GLY A 46 1.15 -1.49 13.09
C GLY A 46 0.44 -1.39 11.74
N ARG A 47 -0.64 -0.63 11.65
CA ARG A 47 -1.41 -0.45 10.40
C ARG A 47 -0.55 0.08 9.27
N SER A 48 0.20 1.16 9.51
CA SER A 48 1.08 1.74 8.49
C SER A 48 2.20 0.79 8.10
N SER A 49 2.78 0.10 9.06
CA SER A 49 3.83 -0.90 8.80
C SER A 49 3.31 -2.04 7.94
N ALA A 50 2.09 -2.50 8.20
CA ALA A 50 1.45 -3.55 7.41
C ALA A 50 1.18 -3.10 5.97
N ALA A 51 0.68 -1.88 5.79
CA ALA A 51 0.40 -1.32 4.47
C ALA A 51 1.69 -1.16 3.65
N ILE A 52 2.75 -0.67 4.27
CA ILE A 52 4.05 -0.50 3.59
C ILE A 52 4.65 -1.87 3.25
N ALA A 53 4.56 -2.85 4.17
CA ALA A 53 5.04 -4.20 3.90
C ALA A 53 4.29 -4.83 2.72
N PHE A 54 3.00 -4.63 2.63
CA PHE A 54 2.20 -5.09 1.51
C PHE A 54 2.64 -4.44 0.19
N ALA A 55 2.86 -3.12 0.20
CA ALA A 55 3.37 -2.40 -0.96
C ALA A 55 4.74 -2.93 -1.39
N GLN A 56 5.65 -3.16 -0.44
CA GLN A 56 6.95 -3.78 -0.73
C GLN A 56 6.80 -5.14 -1.41
N ALA A 57 5.90 -5.98 -0.90
CA ALA A 57 5.68 -7.31 -1.45
C ALA A 57 5.12 -7.26 -2.88
N LEU A 58 4.27 -6.29 -3.19
CA LEU A 58 3.68 -6.13 -4.52
C LEU A 58 4.70 -5.70 -5.58
N VAL A 59 5.71 -4.91 -5.22
CA VAL A 59 6.73 -4.45 -6.17
C VAL A 59 7.98 -5.35 -6.18
N CYS A 60 8.14 -6.21 -5.20
CA CYS A 60 9.28 -7.11 -5.09
C CYS A 60 9.08 -8.34 -5.97
N LYS A 61 10.06 -8.68 -6.78
CA LYS A 61 10.04 -9.88 -7.63
C LYS A 61 10.00 -11.18 -6.82
N GLN A 62 10.48 -11.12 -5.58
CA GLN A 62 10.51 -12.25 -4.65
C GLN A 62 9.39 -12.17 -3.60
N LYS A 63 8.34 -11.39 -3.88
CA LYS A 63 7.13 -11.29 -3.06
C LYS A 63 7.39 -10.79 -1.63
N GLY A 64 8.40 -9.94 -1.46
CA GLY A 64 8.66 -9.30 -0.17
C GLY A 64 9.89 -9.82 0.56
N CYS A 65 11.02 -9.92 -0.12
CA CYS A 65 12.27 -10.36 0.50
C CYS A 65 12.81 -9.38 1.56
N GLY A 66 12.49 -8.10 1.45
CA GLY A 66 12.91 -7.07 2.39
C GLY A 66 14.31 -6.51 2.14
N THR A 67 15.07 -7.09 1.22
CA THR A 67 16.48 -6.76 1.03
C THR A 67 16.84 -6.28 -0.37
N CYS A 68 15.95 -6.48 -1.36
CA CYS A 68 16.20 -6.00 -2.72
C CYS A 68 16.00 -4.50 -2.82
N ASN A 69 16.46 -3.92 -3.94
CA ASN A 69 16.35 -2.48 -4.17
C ASN A 69 14.89 -1.99 -4.13
N GLU A 70 13.97 -2.75 -4.71
CA GLU A 70 12.54 -2.42 -4.69
C GLU A 70 11.99 -2.35 -3.25
N CYS A 71 12.32 -3.33 -2.41
CA CYS A 71 11.90 -3.33 -1.01
C CYS A 71 12.50 -2.17 -0.23
N ILE A 72 13.77 -1.86 -0.43
CA ILE A 72 14.46 -0.79 0.29
C ILE A 72 13.88 0.57 -0.12
N THR A 73 13.72 0.82 -1.42
CA THR A 73 13.17 2.09 -1.90
C THR A 73 11.69 2.25 -1.56
N ALA A 74 10.92 1.17 -1.57
CA ALA A 74 9.52 1.19 -1.14
C ALA A 74 9.39 1.59 0.33
N LYS A 75 10.22 1.03 1.20
CA LYS A 75 10.20 1.34 2.62
C LYS A 75 10.58 2.79 2.90
N SER A 76 11.53 3.34 2.16
CA SER A 76 11.96 4.74 2.32
C SER A 76 11.03 5.77 1.69
N GLY A 77 10.04 5.33 0.91
CA GLY A 77 9.15 6.22 0.16
C GLY A 77 9.72 6.71 -1.16
N ALA A 78 10.84 6.15 -1.60
CA ALA A 78 11.53 6.58 -2.82
C ALA A 78 11.19 5.73 -4.06
N HIS A 79 10.37 4.70 -3.93
CA HIS A 79 10.01 3.85 -5.06
C HIS A 79 9.09 4.61 -6.04
N PRO A 80 9.40 4.61 -7.36
CA PRO A 80 8.63 5.41 -8.32
C PRO A 80 7.17 4.96 -8.50
N ASP A 81 6.85 3.72 -8.19
CA ASP A 81 5.50 3.16 -8.35
C ASP A 81 4.70 3.13 -7.05
N ILE A 82 5.27 3.61 -5.96
CA ILE A 82 4.59 3.69 -4.66
C ILE A 82 4.52 5.13 -4.22
N GLU A 83 3.30 5.60 -4.01
CA GLU A 83 3.03 6.93 -3.46
C GLU A 83 2.53 6.76 -2.02
N ILE A 84 3.16 7.46 -1.08
CA ILE A 84 2.73 7.46 0.32
C ILE A 84 2.16 8.84 0.63
N LEU A 85 0.87 8.90 0.91
CA LEU A 85 0.19 10.14 1.26
C LEU A 85 0.09 10.25 2.77
N LYS A 86 0.73 11.26 3.33
CA LYS A 86 0.58 11.66 4.73
C LYS A 86 0.06 13.09 4.75
N SER A 87 -1.06 13.31 5.42
CA SER A 87 -1.56 14.65 5.62
C SER A 87 -1.03 15.23 6.92
N GLU A 88 -0.49 16.43 6.86
CA GLU A 88 -0.06 17.17 8.05
C GLU A 88 -1.22 17.92 8.70
N GLY A 89 -2.36 18.07 8.00
CA GLY A 89 -3.54 18.75 8.47
C GLY A 89 -4.48 17.83 9.24
N LEU A 90 -5.57 18.42 9.73
CA LEU A 90 -6.63 17.71 10.44
C LEU A 90 -7.54 16.91 9.50
N SER A 91 -7.53 17.27 8.21
CA SER A 91 -8.34 16.60 7.20
C SER A 91 -7.57 16.46 5.90
N ILE A 92 -7.93 15.44 5.12
CA ILE A 92 -7.42 15.23 3.77
C ILE A 92 -8.49 15.76 2.81
N LYS A 93 -8.17 16.85 2.13
CA LYS A 93 -9.12 17.58 1.27
C LYS A 93 -9.13 17.03 -0.15
N ILE A 94 -10.21 17.34 -0.88
CA ILE A 94 -10.38 16.88 -2.27
C ILE A 94 -9.23 17.31 -3.19
N ASP A 95 -8.64 18.49 -2.98
CA ASP A 95 -7.54 18.97 -3.81
C ASP A 95 -6.28 18.09 -3.66
N GLU A 96 -6.00 17.60 -2.46
CA GLU A 96 -4.90 16.67 -2.22
C GLU A 96 -5.13 15.34 -2.96
N ILE A 97 -6.37 14.86 -2.99
CA ILE A 97 -6.74 13.63 -3.68
C ILE A 97 -6.67 13.82 -5.20
N ARG A 98 -7.14 14.94 -5.73
CA ARG A 98 -7.05 15.24 -7.16
C ARG A 98 -5.61 15.29 -7.63
N GLU A 99 -4.74 15.94 -6.86
CA GLU A 99 -3.31 15.99 -7.16
C GLU A 99 -2.68 14.58 -7.12
N LEU A 100 -3.03 13.79 -6.11
CA LEU A 100 -2.58 12.40 -5.99
C LEU A 100 -3.01 11.58 -7.21
N LEU A 101 -4.28 11.66 -7.62
CA LEU A 101 -4.80 10.92 -8.76
C LEU A 101 -4.10 11.34 -10.07
N THR A 102 -3.77 12.62 -10.22
CA THR A 102 -3.01 13.10 -11.37
C THR A 102 -1.61 12.49 -11.42
N ARG A 103 -0.92 12.45 -10.27
CA ARG A 103 0.43 11.86 -10.19
C ARG A 103 0.42 10.36 -10.44
N THR A 104 -0.65 9.66 -10.06
CA THR A 104 -0.74 8.20 -10.12
C THR A 104 -1.48 7.67 -11.35
N ALA A 105 -1.89 8.55 -12.27
CA ALA A 105 -2.63 8.16 -13.47
C ALA A 105 -1.80 7.39 -14.50
N TRP A 106 -0.47 7.46 -14.39
CA TRP A 106 0.44 6.82 -15.33
C TRP A 106 0.67 5.35 -14.97
N ALA A 107 0.95 4.54 -16.00
CA ALA A 107 1.29 3.14 -15.80
C ALA A 107 2.53 3.00 -14.90
N PRO A 108 2.67 1.87 -14.16
CA PRO A 108 3.86 1.63 -13.35
C PRO A 108 5.13 1.68 -14.17
N SER A 109 6.15 2.42 -13.71
CA SER A 109 7.40 2.58 -14.45
C SER A 109 8.27 1.33 -14.40
N MET A 110 8.09 0.47 -13.39
CA MET A 110 8.84 -0.79 -13.23
C MET A 110 8.06 -2.01 -13.74
N GLY A 111 6.93 -1.80 -14.42
CA GLY A 111 6.15 -2.88 -15.04
C GLY A 111 5.29 -3.72 -14.09
N GLY A 112 5.22 -3.37 -12.81
CA GLY A 112 4.45 -4.09 -11.80
C GLY A 112 3.19 -3.34 -11.38
N TRP A 113 2.97 -3.25 -10.08
CA TRP A 113 1.82 -2.57 -9.49
C TRP A 113 2.12 -1.10 -9.24
N ARG A 114 1.10 -0.27 -9.42
CA ARG A 114 1.10 1.10 -8.93
C ARG A 114 0.34 1.13 -7.62
N VAL A 115 1.00 1.55 -6.55
CA VAL A 115 0.45 1.44 -5.20
C VAL A 115 0.38 2.82 -4.56
N VAL A 116 -0.76 3.11 -3.95
CA VAL A 116 -0.93 4.31 -3.13
C VAL A 116 -1.21 3.86 -1.71
N VAL A 117 -0.38 4.29 -0.78
CA VAL A 117 -0.58 4.08 0.65
C VAL A 117 -1.04 5.40 1.25
N MET A 118 -2.22 5.39 1.84
CA MET A 118 -2.79 6.58 2.46
C MET A 118 -2.86 6.38 3.97
N GLU A 119 -2.09 7.15 4.70
CA GLU A 119 -2.11 7.12 6.16
C GLU A 119 -3.24 8.00 6.70
N ASP A 120 -3.83 7.59 7.81
CA ASP A 120 -4.93 8.30 8.46
C ASP A 120 -6.09 8.61 7.49
N ALA A 121 -6.54 7.59 6.76
CA ALA A 121 -7.61 7.72 5.78
C ALA A 121 -8.95 8.18 6.38
N ASP A 122 -9.13 8.03 7.69
CA ASP A 122 -10.28 8.56 8.43
C ASP A 122 -10.35 10.10 8.40
N ARG A 123 -9.26 10.76 8.04
CA ARG A 123 -9.23 12.23 7.88
C ARG A 123 -9.76 12.70 6.53
N LEU A 124 -10.09 11.79 5.61
CA LEU A 124 -10.67 12.15 4.32
C LEU A 124 -11.98 12.91 4.52
N THR A 125 -12.13 14.04 3.82
CA THR A 125 -13.43 14.70 3.71
C THR A 125 -14.36 13.84 2.85
N GLU A 126 -15.67 14.08 2.94
CA GLU A 126 -16.64 13.37 2.11
C GLU A 126 -16.35 13.55 0.62
N SER A 127 -16.05 14.79 0.20
CA SER A 127 -15.69 15.10 -1.19
C SER A 127 -14.43 14.37 -1.63
N ALA A 128 -13.40 14.31 -0.77
CA ALA A 128 -12.16 13.61 -1.06
C ALA A 128 -12.38 12.10 -1.20
N ALA A 129 -13.16 11.52 -0.30
CA ALA A 129 -13.49 10.09 -0.37
C ALA A 129 -14.26 9.75 -1.64
N ASN A 130 -15.22 10.59 -2.03
CA ASN A 130 -15.97 10.41 -3.27
C ASN A 130 -15.08 10.51 -4.52
N ALA A 131 -14.06 11.36 -4.50
CA ALA A 131 -13.12 11.50 -5.61
C ALA A 131 -12.29 10.23 -5.84
N LEU A 132 -12.12 9.38 -4.84
CA LEU A 132 -11.39 8.11 -4.96
C LEU A 132 -12.23 7.00 -5.61
N LEU A 133 -13.54 7.14 -5.64
CA LEU A 133 -14.41 6.17 -6.26
C LEU A 133 -14.40 6.34 -7.79
#